data_6dd2553f932ed4603566a79015e3de5e
#
_entry.id   6dd2553f932ed4603566a79015e3de5e
#
_cell.length_a   1.000
_cell.length_b   1.000
_cell.length_c   1.000
_cell.angle_alpha   90.00
_cell.angle_beta   90.00
_cell.angle_gamma   90.00
#
_symmetry.space_group_name_H-M   'P 1'
#
loop_
_entity.id
_entity.type
_entity.pdbx_description
1 polymer ?
#
loop_
_entity_poly.entity_id
_entity_poly.type
_entity_poly.pdbx_seq_one_letter_code
_entity_poly.pdbx_strand_id
1 'polypeptide(L)'
;SESYIEKAWSFHDFTVINVAYLSDWVASRILEHSRRKAILDRTKNHLNHNLDVLLKWGEDFPELTFSRPDAAAITFVKLNLPIRCEDFTFHLRDIYSVLLTAGKWHGIEGYIRFGFGTPTEYVIGGLERIAKYLKEFRE
;
A
#
# COMPACT_ATOMS: atom_id res chain seq x y z
N SER A 1 -25.21 9.89 10.65
CA SER A 1 -26.35 10.47 11.40
C SER A 1 -26.30 9.99 12.84
N GLU A 2 -26.95 10.69 13.73
CA GLU A 2 -27.04 10.36 15.16
C GLU A 2 -27.59 8.94 15.39
N SER A 3 -28.62 8.54 14.63
CA SER A 3 -29.22 7.20 14.72
C SER A 3 -28.24 6.06 14.38
N TYR A 4 -27.23 6.28 13.52
CA TYR A 4 -26.17 5.30 13.28
C TYR A 4 -25.20 5.17 14.45
N ILE A 5 -24.89 6.30 15.11
CA ILE A 5 -24.03 6.32 16.29
C ILE A 5 -24.72 5.59 17.45
N GLU A 6 -26.00 5.84 17.68
CA GLU A 6 -26.80 5.15 18.70
C GLU A 6 -26.86 3.63 18.48
N LYS A 7 -27.10 3.21 17.22
CA LYS A 7 -27.07 1.78 16.87
C LYS A 7 -25.69 1.16 17.07
N ALA A 8 -24.62 1.84 16.61
CA ALA A 8 -23.26 1.37 16.80
C ALA A 8 -22.93 1.24 18.29
N TRP A 9 -23.31 2.22 19.09
CA TRP A 9 -23.14 2.20 20.54
C TRP A 9 -23.86 1.03 21.21
N SER A 10 -25.11 0.76 20.83
CA SER A 10 -25.88 -0.35 21.38
C SER A 10 -25.24 -1.72 21.10
N PHE A 11 -24.58 -1.89 19.95
CA PHE A 11 -23.82 -3.12 19.64
C PHE A 11 -22.48 -3.18 20.37
N HIS A 12 -21.85 -2.03 20.62
CA HIS A 12 -20.57 -1.95 21.31
C HIS A 12 -20.63 -2.57 22.72
N ASP A 13 -21.71 -2.34 23.45
CA ASP A 13 -21.93 -2.89 24.80
C ASP A 13 -21.96 -4.44 24.83
N PHE A 14 -22.31 -5.08 23.70
CA PHE A 14 -22.37 -6.55 23.57
C PHE A 14 -21.08 -7.14 22.97
N THR A 15 -20.23 -6.33 22.36
CA THR A 15 -19.04 -6.81 21.63
C THR A 15 -17.73 -6.44 22.30
N VAL A 16 -17.56 -5.19 22.67
CA VAL A 16 -16.33 -4.64 23.25
C VAL A 16 -16.68 -3.56 24.27
N ILE A 17 -16.95 -3.92 25.51
CA ILE A 17 -17.33 -2.96 26.57
C ILE A 17 -16.29 -1.84 26.74
N ASN A 18 -15.00 -2.20 26.70
CA ASN A 18 -13.88 -1.26 26.79
C ASN A 18 -12.70 -1.75 25.92
N VAL A 19 -11.95 -0.80 25.35
CA VAL A 19 -10.65 -1.10 24.75
C VAL A 19 -9.65 -1.51 25.83
N ALA A 20 -8.62 -2.28 25.48
CA ALA A 20 -7.57 -2.63 26.43
C ALA A 20 -6.91 -1.35 26.98
N TYR A 21 -6.83 -1.22 28.30
CA TYR A 21 -6.30 -0.06 28.99
C TYR A 21 -4.94 0.41 28.45
N LEU A 22 -4.03 -0.53 28.19
CA LEU A 22 -2.70 -0.21 27.64
C LEU A 22 -2.80 0.43 26.26
N SER A 23 -3.68 -0.07 25.38
CA SER A 23 -3.91 0.49 24.05
C SER A 23 -4.46 1.90 24.13
N ASP A 24 -5.41 2.14 25.02
CA ASP A 24 -6.00 3.47 25.23
C ASP A 24 -4.96 4.47 25.78
N TRP A 25 -4.16 4.04 26.75
CA TRP A 25 -3.08 4.84 27.31
C TRP A 25 -2.04 5.22 26.24
N VAL A 26 -1.61 4.26 25.40
CA VAL A 26 -0.69 4.52 24.29
C VAL A 26 -1.33 5.46 23.27
N ALA A 27 -2.59 5.25 22.90
CA ALA A 27 -3.31 6.10 21.97
C ALA A 27 -3.39 7.55 22.48
N SER A 28 -3.71 7.75 23.76
CA SER A 28 -3.78 9.09 24.36
C SER A 28 -2.45 9.83 24.25
N ARG A 29 -1.30 9.13 24.40
CA ARG A 29 0.03 9.71 24.25
C ARG A 29 0.41 10.02 22.81
N ILE A 30 0.05 9.13 21.88
CA ILE A 30 0.34 9.33 20.45
C ILE A 30 -0.50 10.47 19.86
N LEU A 31 -1.73 10.64 20.34
CA LEU A 31 -2.66 11.67 19.87
C LEU A 31 -2.39 13.06 20.43
N GLU A 32 -1.48 13.24 21.39
CA GLU A 32 -1.00 14.56 21.80
C GLU A 32 -0.53 15.36 20.57
N HIS A 33 -0.93 16.62 20.45
CA HIS A 33 -0.79 17.41 19.23
C HIS A 33 0.64 17.39 18.65
N SER A 34 1.65 17.62 19.49
CA SER A 34 3.06 17.64 19.06
C SER A 34 3.56 16.28 18.58
N ARG A 35 3.21 15.22 19.30
CA ARG A 35 3.60 13.84 18.94
C ARG A 35 2.91 13.37 17.66
N ARG A 36 1.59 13.61 17.58
CA ARG A 36 0.82 13.30 16.38
C ARG A 36 1.39 14.01 15.16
N LYS A 37 1.71 15.32 15.28
CA LYS A 37 2.33 16.07 14.19
C LYS A 37 3.66 15.46 13.77
N ALA A 38 4.56 15.16 14.71
CA ALA A 38 5.86 14.57 14.41
C ALA A 38 5.75 13.20 13.71
N ILE A 39 4.82 12.35 14.15
CA ILE A 39 4.55 11.03 13.52
C ILE A 39 4.04 11.22 12.09
N LEU A 40 3.08 12.12 11.88
CA LEU A 40 2.52 12.37 10.56
C LEU A 40 3.57 12.96 9.59
N ASP A 41 4.37 13.92 10.04
CA ASP A 41 5.42 14.54 9.22
C ASP A 41 6.47 13.49 8.81
N ARG A 42 6.95 12.67 9.77
CA ARG A 42 7.87 11.56 9.47
C ARG A 42 7.28 10.60 8.46
N THR A 43 6.03 10.18 8.65
CA THR A 43 5.35 9.23 7.76
C THR A 43 5.18 9.81 6.36
N LYS A 44 4.72 11.06 6.25
CA LYS A 44 4.57 11.74 4.96
C LYS A 44 5.90 11.85 4.21
N ASN A 45 6.97 12.24 4.90
CA ASN A 45 8.30 12.34 4.29
C ASN A 45 8.78 10.99 3.78
N HIS A 46 8.62 9.93 4.57
CA HIS A 46 8.97 8.57 4.16
C HIS A 46 8.16 8.10 2.93
N LEU A 47 6.84 8.29 2.96
CA LEU A 47 5.98 7.88 1.86
C LEU A 47 6.25 8.66 0.58
N ASN A 48 6.46 9.97 0.66
CA ASN A 48 6.81 10.78 -0.50
C ASN A 48 8.14 10.35 -1.11
N HIS A 49 9.16 10.10 -0.27
CA HIS A 49 10.44 9.59 -0.75
C HIS A 49 10.28 8.25 -1.50
N ASN A 50 9.59 7.29 -0.91
CA ASN A 50 9.36 6.00 -1.54
C ASN A 50 8.53 6.10 -2.84
N LEU A 51 7.54 6.99 -2.85
CA LEU A 51 6.75 7.25 -4.05
C LEU A 51 7.62 7.83 -5.17
N ASP A 52 8.50 8.78 -4.87
CA ASP A 52 9.41 9.36 -5.86
C ASP A 52 10.39 8.31 -6.41
N VAL A 53 10.90 7.40 -5.55
CA VAL A 53 11.71 6.23 -5.98
C VAL A 53 10.91 5.35 -6.94
N LEU A 54 9.67 5.01 -6.57
CA LEU A 54 8.79 4.15 -7.38
C LEU A 54 8.47 4.78 -8.74
N LEU A 55 8.09 6.04 -8.78
CA LEU A 55 7.73 6.74 -10.01
C LEU A 55 8.93 6.89 -10.94
N LYS A 56 10.09 7.27 -10.40
CA LYS A 56 11.34 7.38 -11.17
C LYS A 56 11.76 6.03 -11.76
N TRP A 57 11.68 4.96 -10.97
CA TRP A 57 11.96 3.61 -11.47
C TRP A 57 10.99 3.22 -12.59
N GLY A 58 9.70 3.60 -12.49
CA GLY A 58 8.68 3.29 -13.47
C GLY A 58 8.93 3.90 -14.85
N GLU A 59 9.71 4.98 -14.96
CA GLU A 59 10.06 5.61 -16.24
C GLU A 59 10.83 4.66 -17.18
N ASP A 60 11.56 3.69 -16.62
CA ASP A 60 12.36 2.71 -17.38
C ASP A 60 11.54 1.48 -17.83
N PHE A 61 10.28 1.36 -17.37
CA PHE A 61 9.45 0.17 -17.57
C PHE A 61 8.07 0.52 -18.17
N PRO A 62 7.96 0.69 -19.49
CA PRO A 62 6.71 1.04 -20.18
C PRO A 62 5.62 -0.03 -20.06
N GLU A 63 5.96 -1.25 -19.63
CA GLU A 63 5.02 -2.31 -19.28
C GLU A 63 4.12 -1.94 -18.09
N LEU A 64 4.52 -0.93 -17.33
CA LEU A 64 3.82 -0.47 -16.13
C LEU A 64 3.55 1.03 -16.23
N THR A 65 2.29 1.43 -16.18
CA THR A 65 1.93 2.86 -16.14
C THR A 65 1.58 3.26 -14.70
N PHE A 66 2.41 4.10 -14.13
CA PHE A 66 2.24 4.63 -12.78
C PHE A 66 1.46 5.95 -12.79
N SER A 67 0.68 6.15 -11.73
CA SER A 67 0.06 7.44 -11.42
C SER A 67 0.40 7.83 -9.98
N ARG A 68 0.61 9.14 -9.76
CA ARG A 68 0.84 9.65 -8.40
C ARG A 68 -0.49 9.67 -7.64
N PRO A 69 -0.62 8.94 -6.53
CA PRO A 69 -1.81 8.99 -5.69
C PRO A 69 -1.81 10.30 -4.87
N ASP A 70 -3.00 10.81 -4.58
CA ASP A 70 -3.17 12.02 -3.74
C ASP A 70 -2.88 11.75 -2.26
N ALA A 71 -3.03 10.51 -1.82
CA ALA A 71 -2.85 10.10 -0.42
C ALA A 71 -2.55 8.60 -0.27
N ALA A 72 -2.26 8.19 0.96
CA ALA A 72 -1.95 6.83 1.37
C ALA A 72 -0.58 6.30 0.91
N ALA A 73 -0.35 5.00 1.12
CA ALA A 73 0.91 4.30 0.83
C ALA A 73 0.74 3.27 -0.30
N ILE A 74 -0.23 3.50 -1.18
CA ILE A 74 -0.66 2.56 -2.20
C ILE A 74 -0.92 3.33 -3.50
N THR A 75 -0.48 2.75 -4.63
CA THR A 75 -0.90 3.18 -5.96
C THR A 75 -1.40 1.99 -6.77
N PHE A 76 -2.32 2.22 -7.68
CA PHE A 76 -2.72 1.25 -8.69
C PHE A 76 -1.96 1.55 -9.99
N VAL A 77 -1.27 0.54 -10.48
CA VAL A 77 -0.39 0.60 -11.65
C VAL A 77 -1.03 -0.21 -12.76
N LYS A 78 -1.22 0.39 -13.92
CA LYS A 78 -1.76 -0.31 -15.08
C LYS A 78 -0.69 -1.25 -15.65
N LEU A 79 -1.07 -2.51 -15.90
CA LEU A 79 -0.23 -3.50 -16.58
C LEU A 79 -0.48 -3.42 -18.09
N ASN A 80 0.56 -3.11 -18.86
CA ASN A 80 0.52 -2.99 -20.34
C ASN A 80 1.10 -4.23 -21.03
N LEU A 81 1.03 -5.40 -20.39
CA LEU A 81 1.45 -6.68 -20.96
C LEU A 81 0.24 -7.52 -21.39
N PRO A 82 0.38 -8.39 -22.38
CA PRO A 82 -0.69 -9.27 -22.84
C PRO A 82 -0.91 -10.50 -21.94
N ILE A 83 -0.84 -10.29 -20.62
CA ILE A 83 -1.06 -11.31 -19.59
C ILE A 83 -2.02 -10.77 -18.54
N ARG A 84 -2.68 -11.68 -17.82
CA ARG A 84 -3.57 -11.30 -16.73
C ARG A 84 -2.78 -10.80 -15.54
N CYS A 85 -3.30 -9.79 -14.84
CA CYS A 85 -2.65 -9.23 -13.64
C CYS A 85 -2.46 -10.29 -12.54
N GLU A 86 -3.38 -11.25 -12.43
CA GLU A 86 -3.26 -12.36 -11.47
C GLU A 86 -2.04 -13.23 -11.78
N ASP A 87 -1.89 -13.62 -13.07
CA ASP A 87 -0.77 -14.48 -13.50
C ASP A 87 0.57 -13.76 -13.29
N PHE A 88 0.63 -12.47 -13.62
CA PHE A 88 1.80 -11.62 -13.35
C PHE A 88 2.13 -11.57 -11.85
N THR A 89 1.16 -11.30 -11.00
CA THR A 89 1.39 -11.17 -9.55
C THR A 89 1.70 -12.52 -8.90
N PHE A 90 1.11 -13.61 -9.36
CA PHE A 90 1.42 -14.96 -8.85
C PHE A 90 2.83 -15.38 -9.25
N HIS A 91 3.24 -15.12 -10.50
CA HIS A 91 4.61 -15.41 -10.94
C HIS A 91 5.65 -14.63 -10.14
N LEU A 92 5.42 -13.33 -9.92
CA LEU A 92 6.29 -12.51 -9.07
C LEU A 92 6.40 -13.05 -7.65
N ARG A 93 5.29 -13.51 -7.07
CA ARG A 93 5.28 -14.11 -5.74
C ARG A 93 6.10 -15.40 -5.69
N ASP A 94 5.84 -16.30 -6.63
CA ASP A 94 6.32 -17.68 -6.57
C ASP A 94 7.80 -17.81 -6.98
N ILE A 95 8.23 -16.99 -7.96
CA ILE A 95 9.58 -17.07 -8.53
C ILE A 95 10.50 -15.97 -7.98
N TYR A 96 9.98 -14.75 -7.80
CA TYR A 96 10.80 -13.59 -7.42
C TYR A 96 10.61 -13.15 -5.97
N SER A 97 9.73 -13.83 -5.20
CA SER A 97 9.43 -13.48 -3.80
C SER A 97 8.98 -12.02 -3.64
N VAL A 98 8.16 -11.53 -4.59
CA VAL A 98 7.56 -10.20 -4.55
C VAL A 98 6.04 -10.34 -4.46
N LEU A 99 5.48 -9.87 -3.34
CA LEU A 99 4.04 -9.93 -3.11
C LEU A 99 3.36 -8.62 -3.55
N LEU A 100 2.67 -8.69 -4.67
CA LEU A 100 1.75 -7.66 -5.15
C LEU A 100 0.33 -8.23 -5.24
N THR A 101 -0.67 -7.37 -5.36
CA THR A 101 -2.07 -7.79 -5.46
C THR A 101 -2.66 -7.33 -6.77
N ALA A 102 -3.27 -8.24 -7.53
CA ALA A 102 -4.01 -7.88 -8.73
C ALA A 102 -5.20 -6.98 -8.40
N GLY A 103 -5.40 -5.93 -9.20
CA GLY A 103 -6.45 -4.94 -9.02
C GLY A 103 -7.86 -5.51 -9.10
N LYS A 104 -8.02 -6.64 -9.78
CA LYS A 104 -9.28 -7.39 -9.83
C LYS A 104 -9.89 -7.65 -8.45
N TRP A 105 -9.09 -7.98 -7.45
CA TRP A 105 -9.56 -8.18 -6.05
C TRP A 105 -10.05 -6.90 -5.38
N HIS A 106 -9.82 -5.75 -6.04
CA HIS A 106 -10.25 -4.42 -5.63
C HIS A 106 -11.26 -3.82 -6.64
N GLY A 107 -11.79 -4.62 -7.59
CA GLY A 107 -12.75 -4.18 -8.60
C GLY A 107 -12.13 -3.38 -9.76
N ILE A 108 -10.80 -3.42 -9.94
CA ILE A 108 -10.06 -2.65 -10.96
C ILE A 108 -9.28 -3.62 -11.86
N GLU A 109 -9.89 -4.06 -12.95
CA GLU A 109 -9.24 -4.96 -13.92
C GLU A 109 -8.10 -4.27 -14.67
N GLY A 110 -7.07 -5.04 -15.01
CA GLY A 110 -5.90 -4.54 -15.76
C GLY A 110 -4.90 -3.74 -14.91
N TYR A 111 -5.10 -3.68 -13.60
CA TYR A 111 -4.23 -2.95 -12.68
C TYR A 111 -3.61 -3.88 -11.63
N ILE A 112 -2.50 -3.43 -11.07
CA ILE A 112 -1.78 -4.05 -9.96
C ILE A 112 -1.71 -3.05 -8.82
N ARG A 113 -1.99 -3.51 -7.61
CA ARG A 113 -1.88 -2.70 -6.39
C ARG A 113 -0.45 -2.77 -5.86
N PHE A 114 0.24 -1.64 -5.89
CA PHE A 114 1.57 -1.46 -5.32
C PHE A 114 1.48 -0.78 -3.95
N GLY A 115 2.07 -1.40 -2.93
CA GLY A 115 2.31 -0.77 -1.64
C GLY A 115 3.73 -0.24 -1.56
N PHE A 116 3.90 1.01 -1.11
CA PHE A 116 5.22 1.65 -0.96
C PHE A 116 5.47 2.19 0.46
N GLY A 117 4.71 1.71 1.45
CA GLY A 117 4.83 2.13 2.85
C GLY A 117 5.88 1.39 3.67
N THR A 118 6.53 0.37 3.12
CA THR A 118 7.61 -0.41 3.75
C THR A 118 8.92 0.38 3.79
N PRO A 119 9.96 -0.05 4.57
CA PRO A 119 11.28 0.55 4.51
C PRO A 119 11.80 0.67 3.07
N THR A 120 12.52 1.75 2.76
CA THR A 120 12.93 2.09 1.39
C THR A 120 13.77 0.99 0.74
N GLU A 121 14.64 0.33 1.49
CA GLU A 121 15.45 -0.79 1.01
C GLU A 121 14.60 -2.00 0.56
N TYR A 122 13.45 -2.23 1.21
CA TYR A 122 12.51 -3.28 0.78
C TYR A 122 11.78 -2.90 -0.52
N VAL A 123 11.42 -1.62 -0.66
CA VAL A 123 10.83 -1.12 -1.91
C VAL A 123 11.82 -1.31 -3.05
N ILE A 124 13.05 -0.84 -2.90
CA ILE A 124 14.11 -0.95 -3.91
C ILE A 124 14.37 -2.41 -4.27
N GLY A 125 14.59 -3.28 -3.28
CA GLY A 125 14.83 -4.71 -3.53
C GLY A 125 13.63 -5.43 -4.17
N GLY A 126 12.41 -4.97 -3.96
CA GLY A 126 11.22 -5.44 -4.68
C GLY A 126 11.24 -5.00 -6.13
N LEU A 127 11.54 -3.72 -6.39
CA LEU A 127 11.61 -3.15 -7.75
C LEU A 127 12.71 -3.80 -8.60
N GLU A 128 13.87 -4.09 -8.02
CA GLU A 128 14.95 -4.81 -8.70
C GLU A 128 14.52 -6.20 -9.19
N ARG A 129 13.76 -6.93 -8.37
CA ARG A 129 13.23 -8.26 -8.73
C ARG A 129 12.12 -8.17 -9.79
N ILE A 130 11.27 -7.15 -9.73
CA ILE A 130 10.28 -6.88 -10.78
C ILE A 130 11.00 -6.54 -12.09
N ALA A 131 12.04 -5.69 -12.03
CA ALA A 131 12.85 -5.34 -13.21
C ALA A 131 13.49 -6.57 -13.87
N LYS A 132 13.97 -7.53 -13.07
CA LYS A 132 14.49 -8.79 -13.58
C LYS A 132 13.45 -9.56 -14.37
N TYR A 133 12.25 -9.75 -13.81
CA TYR A 133 11.15 -10.43 -14.49
C TYR A 133 10.72 -9.71 -15.78
N LEU A 134 10.59 -8.39 -15.75
CA LEU A 134 10.20 -7.63 -16.93
C LEU A 134 11.23 -7.70 -18.07
N LYS A 135 12.51 -7.80 -17.75
CA LYS A 135 13.58 -8.00 -18.75
C LYS A 135 13.51 -9.39 -19.37
N GLU A 136 13.32 -10.42 -18.57
CA GLU A 136 13.14 -11.81 -19.06
C GLU A 136 11.86 -11.94 -19.92
N PHE A 137 10.85 -11.13 -19.68
CA PHE A 137 9.62 -11.13 -20.49
C PHE A 137 9.80 -10.46 -21.86
N ARG A 138 10.83 -9.61 -22.02
CA ARG A 138 11.14 -8.96 -23.30
C ARG A 138 11.98 -9.84 -24.27
N GLU A 139 12.63 -10.88 -23.74
CA GLU A 139 13.44 -11.87 -24.49
C GLU A 139 12.56 -12.96 -25.11
#